data_db334f1c2cccc3ee66f71dc0c2b168a9
#
_entry.id   db334f1c2cccc3ee66f71dc0c2b168a9
#
_cell.length_a   1.000
_cell.length_b   1.000
_cell.length_c   1.000
_cell.angle_alpha   90.00
_cell.angle_beta   90.00
_cell.angle_gamma   90.00
#
_symmetry.space_group_name_H-M   'P 1'
#
loop_
_entity.id
_entity.type
_entity.pdbx_description
1 polymer ?
#
loop_
_entity_poly.entity_id
_entity_poly.type
_entity_poly.pdbx_seq_one_letter_code
_entity_poly.pdbx_strand_id
1 'polypeptide(L)'
;DRFIFKNIKFSQLNNLKLKNEDVKGVIFDLGYSYTQIKDPKKGLSFESDGRLNMKMGLNNYSAEDAINKLDEKELEKIFKFFGDEKESKYISNG
;
A
#
# COMPACT_ATOMS: atom_id res chain seq x y z
N ASP A 1 -20.40 14.38 20.61
CA ASP A 1 -18.98 14.07 20.45
C ASP A 1 -18.46 14.72 19.17
N ARG A 2 -17.30 15.42 19.29
CA ARG A 2 -16.69 16.15 18.16
C ARG A 2 -15.75 15.28 17.32
N PHE A 3 -15.51 14.04 17.73
CA PHE A 3 -14.58 13.13 17.11
C PHE A 3 -15.18 11.73 17.01
N ILE A 4 -15.12 11.15 15.79
CA ILE A 4 -15.55 9.78 15.53
C ILE A 4 -14.39 9.04 14.89
N PHE A 5 -13.85 8.04 15.60
CA PHE A 5 -12.83 7.16 15.08
C PHE A 5 -13.45 5.96 14.37
N LYS A 6 -12.93 5.67 13.18
CA LYS A 6 -13.28 4.45 12.42
C LYS A 6 -12.01 3.76 11.94
N ASN A 7 -11.79 2.53 12.37
CA ASN A 7 -10.67 1.70 11.89
C ASN A 7 -11.08 0.96 10.60
N ILE A 8 -10.97 1.66 9.48
CA ILE A 8 -11.32 1.15 8.15
C ILE A 8 -10.23 1.51 7.13
N LYS A 9 -10.17 0.80 6.02
CA LYS A 9 -9.35 1.22 4.87
C LYS A 9 -9.98 2.45 4.22
N PHE A 10 -9.15 3.39 3.73
CA PHE A 10 -9.69 4.58 3.05
C PHE A 10 -10.52 4.23 1.79
N SER A 11 -10.23 3.09 1.13
CA SER A 11 -11.06 2.56 0.03
C SER A 11 -12.49 2.20 0.46
N GLN A 12 -12.76 2.14 1.76
CA GLN A 12 -14.07 1.83 2.34
C GLN A 12 -14.81 3.10 2.83
N LEU A 13 -14.32 4.29 2.52
CA LEU A 13 -14.95 5.55 2.90
C LEU A 13 -16.40 5.66 2.43
N ASN A 14 -16.73 5.06 1.28
CA ASN A 14 -18.11 5.01 0.77
C ASN A 14 -19.08 4.29 1.71
N ASN A 15 -18.57 3.43 2.60
CA ASN A 15 -19.39 2.73 3.59
C ASN A 15 -19.77 3.62 4.78
N LEU A 16 -19.12 4.79 4.90
CA LEU A 16 -19.52 5.79 5.89
C LEU A 16 -20.73 6.51 5.35
N LYS A 17 -21.83 6.45 6.09
CA LYS A 17 -23.08 7.16 5.77
C LYS A 17 -22.92 8.66 6.07
N LEU A 18 -21.99 9.34 5.38
CA LEU A 18 -21.78 10.76 5.47
C LEU A 18 -22.71 11.46 4.49
N LYS A 19 -23.36 12.54 4.92
CA LYS A 19 -24.07 13.43 4.00
C LYS A 19 -23.05 14.37 3.35
N ASN A 20 -23.07 14.49 2.04
CA ASN A 20 -22.14 15.35 1.30
C ASN A 20 -22.16 16.81 1.80
N GLU A 21 -23.34 17.28 2.23
CA GLU A 21 -23.54 18.63 2.78
C GLU A 21 -22.77 18.89 4.08
N ASP A 22 -22.49 17.82 4.86
CA ASP A 22 -21.81 17.91 6.14
C ASP A 22 -20.27 17.86 5.99
N VAL A 23 -19.77 17.40 4.82
CA VAL A 23 -18.33 17.28 4.56
C VAL A 23 -17.81 18.59 4.00
N LYS A 24 -17.00 19.30 4.77
CA LYS A 24 -16.39 20.58 4.37
C LYS A 24 -14.96 20.43 3.84
N GLY A 25 -14.34 19.31 4.07
CA GLY A 25 -13.00 19.00 3.57
C GLY A 25 -12.58 17.59 3.93
N VAL A 26 -11.60 17.08 3.20
CA VAL A 26 -10.99 15.77 3.44
C VAL A 26 -9.47 15.93 3.43
N ILE A 27 -8.81 15.34 4.42
CA ILE A 27 -7.35 15.33 4.50
C ILE A 27 -6.90 13.87 4.45
N PHE A 28 -6.02 13.55 3.53
CA PHE A 28 -5.36 12.25 3.45
C PHE A 28 -3.92 12.39 3.92
N ASP A 29 -3.57 11.71 5.01
CA ASP A 29 -2.20 11.52 5.46
C ASP A 29 -1.73 10.13 4.95
N LEU A 30 -1.22 10.12 3.73
CA LEU A 30 -0.84 8.90 3.01
C LEU A 30 0.66 8.65 3.15
N GLY A 31 1.00 7.39 3.38
CA GLY A 31 2.38 6.98 3.48
C GLY A 31 2.66 6.11 4.70
N TYR A 32 3.91 6.09 5.13
CA TYR A 32 4.40 5.31 6.26
C TYR A 32 5.18 6.20 7.24
N SER A 33 5.16 5.82 8.51
CA SER A 33 5.91 6.54 9.54
C SER A 33 7.39 6.12 9.56
N TYR A 34 8.24 6.97 10.15
CA TYR A 34 9.65 6.65 10.35
C TYR A 34 9.87 5.34 11.11
N THR A 35 9.04 5.06 12.11
CA THR A 35 9.10 3.80 12.87
C THR A 35 8.77 2.58 12.02
N GLN A 36 7.88 2.71 11.05
CA GLN A 36 7.57 1.62 10.11
C GLN A 36 8.72 1.34 9.15
N ILE A 37 9.44 2.38 8.67
CA ILE A 37 10.63 2.18 7.81
C ILE A 37 11.74 1.46 8.58
N LYS A 38 11.94 1.82 9.84
CA LYS A 38 13.01 1.26 10.67
C LYS A 38 12.71 -0.14 11.19
N ASP A 39 11.48 -0.62 11.08
CA ASP A 39 11.11 -1.99 11.47
C ASP A 39 11.58 -2.99 10.40
N PRO A 40 12.61 -3.82 10.68
CA PRO A 40 13.13 -4.77 9.69
C PRO A 40 12.09 -5.82 9.28
N LYS A 41 11.10 -6.10 10.12
CA LYS A 41 10.01 -7.05 9.81
C LYS A 41 9.05 -6.52 8.75
N LYS A 42 9.08 -5.22 8.47
CA LYS A 42 8.22 -4.59 7.46
C LYS A 42 8.82 -4.66 6.06
N GLY A 43 10.13 -4.76 5.91
CA GLY A 43 10.80 -4.79 4.61
C GLY A 43 10.51 -3.55 3.76
N LEU A 44 10.38 -2.37 4.39
CA LEU A 44 10.09 -1.10 3.71
C LEU A 44 11.33 -0.30 3.34
N SER A 45 12.50 -0.74 3.83
CA SER A 45 13.78 -0.08 3.56
C SER A 45 14.68 -1.00 2.75
N PHE A 46 15.44 -0.44 1.82
CA PHE A 46 16.51 -1.16 1.10
C PHE A 46 17.65 -1.62 2.03
N GLU A 47 17.79 -1.00 3.20
CA GLU A 47 18.74 -1.38 4.23
C GLU A 47 18.24 -2.54 5.11
N SER A 48 17.04 -3.05 4.85
CA SER A 48 16.44 -4.11 5.66
C SER A 48 16.80 -5.49 5.11
N ASP A 49 17.45 -6.31 5.91
CA ASP A 49 17.69 -7.74 5.62
C ASP A 49 16.48 -8.63 5.93
N GLY A 50 15.34 -8.02 6.29
CA GLY A 50 14.10 -8.72 6.58
C GLY A 50 13.38 -9.21 5.33
N ARG A 51 12.33 -10.03 5.56
CA ARG A 51 11.46 -10.51 4.47
C ARG A 51 10.82 -9.34 3.73
N LEU A 52 10.59 -9.50 2.42
CA LEU A 52 9.92 -8.53 1.57
C LEU A 52 8.40 -8.49 1.89
N ASN A 53 8.07 -8.02 3.06
CA ASN A 53 6.71 -7.97 3.56
C ASN A 53 5.95 -6.78 2.97
N MET A 54 6.43 -5.57 3.20
CA MET A 54 5.89 -4.29 2.73
C MET A 54 4.40 -4.07 3.05
N LYS A 55 3.84 -4.85 3.98
CA LYS A 55 2.43 -4.69 4.38
C LYS A 55 2.23 -3.43 5.20
N MET A 56 1.20 -2.69 4.83
CA MET A 56 0.75 -1.52 5.57
C MET A 56 -0.66 -1.75 6.10
N GLY A 57 -0.82 -1.55 7.41
CA GLY A 57 -2.13 -1.67 8.06
C GLY A 57 -2.74 -3.08 7.95
N LEU A 58 -3.98 -3.14 7.52
CA LEU A 58 -4.83 -4.34 7.51
C LEU A 58 -4.66 -5.23 6.25
N ASN A 59 -3.58 -5.05 5.50
CA ASN A 59 -3.35 -5.87 4.32
C ASN A 59 -2.85 -7.27 4.68
N ASN A 60 -3.45 -8.29 4.07
CA ASN A 60 -3.02 -9.68 4.22
C ASN A 60 -2.04 -10.13 3.13
N TYR A 61 -1.92 -9.38 2.04
CA TYR A 61 -1.08 -9.65 0.88
C TYR A 61 0.22 -8.86 0.98
N SER A 62 1.37 -9.54 0.86
CA SER A 62 2.70 -8.94 0.93
C SER A 62 3.31 -8.72 -0.45
N ALA A 63 4.40 -7.96 -0.54
CA ALA A 63 5.17 -7.85 -1.78
C ALA A 63 5.81 -9.20 -2.16
N GLU A 64 6.26 -9.99 -1.17
CA GLU A 64 6.74 -11.35 -1.37
C GLU A 64 5.64 -12.24 -1.97
N ASP A 65 4.39 -12.12 -1.51
CA ASP A 65 3.26 -12.82 -2.12
C ASP A 65 3.03 -12.41 -3.57
N ALA A 66 3.17 -11.12 -3.88
CA ALA A 66 3.01 -10.62 -5.23
C ALA A 66 4.03 -11.23 -6.18
N ILE A 67 5.30 -11.20 -5.80
CA ILE A 67 6.40 -11.74 -6.63
C ILE A 67 6.26 -13.24 -6.85
N ASN A 68 5.81 -13.99 -5.84
CA ASN A 68 5.74 -15.46 -5.93
C ASN A 68 4.44 -16.00 -6.54
N LYS A 69 3.38 -15.19 -6.64
CA LYS A 69 2.04 -15.67 -7.05
C LYS A 69 1.49 -15.05 -8.32
N LEU A 70 1.96 -13.85 -8.67
CA LEU A 70 1.52 -13.17 -9.88
C LEU A 70 2.28 -13.67 -11.09
N ASP A 71 1.62 -13.63 -12.24
CA ASP A 71 2.28 -13.91 -13.51
C ASP A 71 3.11 -12.70 -13.99
N GLU A 72 3.97 -12.94 -14.99
CA GLU A 72 4.85 -11.93 -15.59
C GLU A 72 4.09 -10.67 -16.03
N LYS A 73 2.92 -10.84 -16.67
CA LYS A 73 2.12 -9.71 -17.16
C LYS A 73 1.49 -8.89 -16.05
N GLU A 74 1.13 -9.55 -14.96
CA GLU A 74 0.59 -8.88 -13.76
C GLU A 74 1.69 -8.09 -13.05
N LEU A 75 2.89 -8.66 -12.91
CA LEU A 75 4.05 -7.98 -12.36
C LEU A 75 4.49 -6.80 -13.23
N GLU A 76 4.55 -6.97 -14.56
CA GLU A 76 4.84 -5.88 -15.50
C GLU A 76 3.89 -4.70 -15.29
N LYS A 77 2.59 -4.95 -15.15
CA LYS A 77 1.60 -3.90 -14.91
C LYS A 77 1.85 -3.18 -13.59
N ILE A 78 2.17 -3.91 -12.53
CA ILE A 78 2.47 -3.32 -11.22
C ILE A 78 3.68 -2.40 -11.33
N PHE A 79 4.79 -2.87 -11.88
CA PHE A 79 6.00 -2.08 -12.02
C PHE A 79 5.78 -0.86 -12.92
N LYS A 80 5.06 -1.02 -14.02
CA LYS A 80 4.78 0.06 -14.96
C LYS A 80 3.85 1.14 -14.39
N PHE A 81 2.71 0.74 -13.81
CA PHE A 81 1.68 1.71 -13.43
C PHE A 81 1.86 2.29 -12.03
N PHE A 82 2.43 1.53 -11.10
CA PHE A 82 2.64 2.00 -9.72
C PHE A 82 4.08 2.39 -9.46
N GLY A 83 5.04 1.80 -10.17
CA GLY A 83 6.46 2.10 -10.06
C GLY A 83 6.97 3.10 -11.09
N ASP A 84 6.14 3.44 -12.10
CA ASP A 84 6.56 4.25 -13.28
C ASP A 84 7.84 3.70 -13.94
N GLU A 85 8.00 2.36 -13.89
CA GLU A 85 9.21 1.68 -14.36
C GLU A 85 9.15 1.41 -15.86
N LYS A 86 10.10 1.97 -16.61
CA LYS A 86 10.17 1.83 -18.08
C LYS A 86 10.62 0.44 -18.51
N GLU A 87 11.49 -0.19 -17.72
CA GLU A 87 12.00 -1.53 -17.96
C GLU A 87 11.15 -2.63 -17.32
N SER A 88 9.90 -2.31 -16.97
CA SER A 88 8.97 -3.18 -16.26
C SER A 88 8.84 -4.57 -16.88
N LYS A 89 8.82 -4.66 -18.22
CA LYS A 89 8.76 -5.93 -18.95
C LYS A 89 10.01 -6.77 -18.77
N TYR A 90 11.19 -6.14 -18.79
CA TYR A 90 12.46 -6.82 -18.60
C TYR A 90 12.60 -7.35 -17.17
N ILE A 91 12.22 -6.53 -16.20
CA ILE A 91 12.29 -6.87 -14.76
C ILE A 91 11.31 -8.00 -14.41
N SER A 92 10.12 -8.01 -14.99
CA SER A 92 9.11 -9.03 -14.70
C SER A 92 9.43 -10.40 -15.31
N ASN A 93 10.30 -10.45 -16.32
CA ASN A 93 10.70 -11.68 -17.02
C ASN A 93 11.95 -12.37 -16.39
N GLY A 94 12.59 -11.75 -15.42
CA GLY A 94 13.76 -12.25 -14.68
C GLY A 94 13.38 -13.02 -13.45
#